data_bc01ca708ee852e32731a1dd84793065
#
_entry.id   bc01ca708ee852e32731a1dd84793065
#
_cell.length_a   1.000
_cell.length_b   1.000
_cell.length_c   1.000
_cell.angle_alpha   90.00
_cell.angle_beta   90.00
_cell.angle_gamma   90.00
#
_symmetry.space_group_name_H-M   'P 1'
#
loop_
_entity.id
_entity.type
_entity.pdbx_description
1 polymer ?
#
loop_
_entity_poly.entity_id
_entity_poly.type
_entity_poly.pdbx_seq_one_letter_code
_entity_poly.pdbx_strand_id
1 'polypeptide(L)'
;ASCLVGSEMCIRDRNYAYASTMQNIANNNIEDFYKGSIAKDIISTVKNHTKNPGFLEAEDLGNYNVIERDPVCVNYKVYKICGMGPPSSGGVAVAQILKILEPYDLQSLGYSNPITWQIIGDATRLAFADRDRYLADSDYVSVPLSGLLNDNYLIERSNKIKVGTKTENVTSGKPSNDFVYNYGIDNSLELQSTTHISIYDQYGN
;
A
#
# COMPACT_ATOMS: atom_id res chain seq x y z
N ALA A 1 15.45 -5.59 18.18
CA ALA A 1 16.07 -4.47 17.45
C ALA A 1 17.60 -4.60 17.29
N SER A 2 18.27 -5.44 18.07
CA SER A 2 19.73 -5.67 17.93
C SER A 2 20.09 -6.60 16.75
N CYS A 3 19.13 -7.13 16.04
CA CYS A 3 19.36 -8.04 14.91
C CYS A 3 19.73 -7.34 13.59
N LEU A 4 19.73 -6.02 13.56
CA LEU A 4 20.01 -5.26 12.33
C LEU A 4 21.45 -4.77 12.21
N VAL A 5 22.33 -5.18 13.10
CA VAL A 5 23.72 -4.72 13.13
C VAL A 5 24.64 -5.83 12.69
N GLY A 6 25.02 -5.82 11.43
CA GLY A 6 26.19 -6.49 10.92
C GLY A 6 25.96 -7.50 9.81
N SER A 7 26.89 -7.52 8.88
CA SER A 7 27.01 -8.49 7.79
C SER A 7 27.00 -9.96 8.24
N GLU A 8 27.16 -10.23 9.52
CA GLU A 8 27.16 -11.59 10.09
C GLU A 8 25.78 -12.25 10.05
N MET A 9 24.70 -11.49 10.15
CA MET A 9 23.33 -12.03 10.14
C MET A 9 23.00 -12.75 8.83
N CYS A 10 23.37 -12.19 7.70
CA CYS A 10 23.17 -12.81 6.39
C CYS A 10 24.14 -13.95 6.08
N ILE A 11 25.26 -14.03 6.80
CA ILE A 11 26.33 -15.02 6.57
C ILE A 11 26.20 -16.22 7.52
N ARG A 12 25.85 -15.98 8.78
CA ARG A 12 25.86 -16.97 9.85
C ARG A 12 24.51 -17.62 10.11
N ASP A 13 23.46 -16.78 10.19
CA ASP A 13 22.16 -17.27 10.61
C ASP A 13 21.44 -18.03 9.47
N ARG A 14 20.78 -19.11 9.84
CA ARG A 14 20.03 -19.98 8.93
C ARG A 14 18.64 -20.24 9.47
N ASN A 15 17.63 -20.02 8.64
CA ASN A 15 16.26 -20.40 8.94
C ASN A 15 15.88 -21.65 8.12
N TYR A 16 16.17 -22.82 8.66
CA TYR A 16 15.92 -24.07 7.96
C TYR A 16 14.42 -24.37 7.75
N ALA A 17 13.57 -23.94 8.68
CA ALA A 17 12.13 -24.10 8.55
C ALA A 17 11.59 -23.29 7.35
N TYR A 18 12.02 -22.02 7.24
CA TYR A 18 11.65 -21.18 6.11
C TYR A 18 12.22 -21.70 4.78
N ALA A 19 13.47 -22.17 4.79
CA ALA A 19 14.10 -22.76 3.62
C ALA A 19 13.31 -24.01 3.13
N SER A 20 12.85 -24.85 4.06
CA SER A 20 12.01 -26.01 3.76
C SER A 20 10.68 -25.61 3.14
N THR A 21 10.03 -24.55 3.67
CA THR A 21 8.80 -24.01 3.09
C THR A 21 9.01 -23.52 1.65
N MET A 22 10.09 -22.75 1.42
CA MET A 22 10.43 -22.27 0.08
C MET A 22 10.75 -23.40 -0.89
N GLN A 23 11.49 -24.43 -0.44
CA GLN A 23 11.81 -25.60 -1.25
C GLN A 23 10.53 -26.39 -1.62
N ASN A 24 9.61 -26.50 -0.68
CA ASN A 24 8.32 -27.16 -0.93
C ASN A 24 7.52 -26.43 -2.01
N ILE A 25 7.42 -25.11 -1.92
CA ILE A 25 6.76 -24.29 -2.96
C ILE A 25 7.48 -24.41 -4.31
N ALA A 26 8.82 -24.34 -4.32
CA ALA A 26 9.63 -24.43 -5.53
C ALA A 26 9.49 -25.77 -6.26
N ASN A 27 9.18 -26.84 -5.55
CA ASN A 27 8.90 -28.17 -6.13
C ASN A 27 7.48 -28.27 -6.73
N ASN A 28 6.83 -27.16 -7.02
CA ASN A 28 5.45 -27.07 -7.55
C ASN A 28 4.38 -27.59 -6.59
N ASN A 29 4.64 -27.59 -5.31
CA ASN A 29 3.66 -28.00 -4.31
C ASN A 29 2.90 -26.79 -3.72
N ILE A 30 2.41 -25.90 -4.59
CA ILE A 30 1.64 -24.70 -4.18
C ILE A 30 0.35 -25.07 -3.45
N GLU A 31 -0.25 -26.23 -3.74
CA GLU A 31 -1.44 -26.71 -3.05
C GLU A 31 -1.19 -26.94 -1.54
N ASP A 32 0.03 -27.28 -1.15
CA ASP A 32 0.36 -27.44 0.28
C ASP A 32 0.30 -26.10 1.04
N PHE A 33 0.59 -24.99 0.35
CA PHE A 33 0.45 -23.66 0.92
C PHE A 33 -1.02 -23.29 1.21
N TYR A 34 -1.94 -23.66 0.33
CA TYR A 34 -3.34 -23.28 0.46
C TYR A 34 -4.21 -24.32 1.15
N LYS A 35 -3.86 -25.62 1.06
CA LYS A 35 -4.72 -26.73 1.52
C LYS A 35 -3.98 -27.79 2.34
N GLY A 36 -2.65 -27.78 2.33
CA GLY A 36 -1.82 -28.81 2.96
C GLY A 36 -1.32 -28.48 4.36
N SER A 37 -0.09 -28.92 4.64
CA SER A 37 0.53 -28.76 5.96
C SER A 37 0.84 -27.30 6.29
N ILE A 38 1.30 -26.55 5.30
CA ILE A 38 1.60 -25.09 5.48
C ILE A 38 0.32 -24.32 5.86
N ALA A 39 -0.80 -24.59 5.15
CA ALA A 39 -2.09 -23.98 5.48
C ALA A 39 -2.52 -24.28 6.92
N LYS A 40 -2.41 -25.54 7.34
CA LYS A 40 -2.76 -25.97 8.70
C LYS A 40 -1.92 -25.26 9.76
N ASP A 41 -0.63 -25.10 9.52
CA ASP A 41 0.27 -24.40 10.44
C ASP A 41 -0.06 -22.90 10.55
N ILE A 42 -0.38 -22.24 9.43
CA ILE A 42 -0.82 -20.85 9.40
C ILE A 42 -2.11 -20.69 10.21
N ILE A 43 -3.13 -21.49 9.92
CA ILE A 43 -4.43 -21.46 10.60
C ILE A 43 -4.27 -21.71 12.10
N SER A 44 -3.53 -22.75 12.45
CA SER A 44 -3.26 -23.10 13.84
C SER A 44 -2.56 -21.96 14.59
N THR A 45 -1.57 -21.34 13.97
CA THR A 45 -0.83 -20.21 14.56
C THR A 45 -1.74 -19.01 14.80
N VAL A 46 -2.61 -18.68 13.82
CA VAL A 46 -3.56 -17.57 13.93
C VAL A 46 -4.61 -17.85 15.00
N LYS A 47 -5.23 -19.03 14.99
CA LYS A 47 -6.30 -19.41 15.94
C LYS A 47 -5.82 -19.54 17.38
N ASN A 48 -4.60 -20.04 17.56
CA ASN A 48 -4.05 -20.32 18.89
C ASN A 48 -3.15 -19.20 19.42
N HIS A 49 -3.15 -18.01 18.79
CA HIS A 49 -2.36 -16.90 19.29
C HIS A 49 -2.83 -16.46 20.67
N THR A 50 -1.90 -16.49 21.65
CA THR A 50 -2.24 -16.38 23.09
C THR A 50 -2.85 -15.05 23.49
N LYS A 51 -2.54 -13.96 22.78
CA LYS A 51 -3.02 -12.60 23.12
C LYS A 51 -4.15 -12.12 22.21
N ASN A 52 -4.13 -12.53 20.96
CA ASN A 52 -5.07 -12.06 19.95
C ASN A 52 -5.34 -13.17 18.93
N PRO A 53 -6.17 -14.17 19.29
CA PRO A 53 -6.53 -15.23 18.34
C PRO A 53 -7.37 -14.66 17.20
N GLY A 54 -7.10 -15.12 15.98
CA GLY A 54 -7.86 -14.77 14.79
C GLY A 54 -8.87 -15.83 14.38
N PHE A 55 -9.63 -15.52 13.33
CA PHE A 55 -10.76 -16.35 12.86
C PHE A 55 -10.48 -17.05 11.53
N LEU A 56 -9.20 -17.13 11.10
CA LEU A 56 -8.83 -17.74 9.83
C LEU A 56 -9.24 -19.22 9.78
N GLU A 57 -9.97 -19.59 8.75
CA GLU A 57 -10.45 -20.97 8.52
C GLU A 57 -9.77 -21.61 7.31
N ALA A 58 -9.92 -22.94 7.17
CA ALA A 58 -9.34 -23.66 6.06
C ALA A 58 -9.97 -23.27 4.71
N GLU A 59 -11.25 -22.95 4.73
CA GLU A 59 -11.99 -22.48 3.57
C GLU A 59 -11.48 -21.12 3.06
N ASP A 60 -11.02 -20.23 3.93
CA ASP A 60 -10.50 -18.92 3.54
C ASP A 60 -9.24 -19.07 2.67
N LEU A 61 -8.31 -19.94 3.08
CA LEU A 61 -7.13 -20.24 2.28
C LEU A 61 -7.46 -21.10 1.05
N GLY A 62 -8.31 -22.10 1.22
CA GLY A 62 -8.67 -23.03 0.15
C GLY A 62 -9.44 -22.39 -1.01
N ASN A 63 -10.19 -21.34 -0.73
CA ASN A 63 -10.98 -20.58 -1.71
C ASN A 63 -10.24 -19.35 -2.25
N TYR A 64 -9.06 -19.02 -1.73
CA TYR A 64 -8.29 -17.89 -2.22
C TYR A 64 -7.87 -18.08 -3.68
N ASN A 65 -8.15 -17.08 -4.48
CA ASN A 65 -7.73 -17.02 -5.87
C ASN A 65 -7.03 -15.68 -6.15
N VAL A 66 -5.97 -15.76 -6.92
CA VAL A 66 -5.27 -14.56 -7.41
C VAL A 66 -6.16 -13.89 -8.45
N ILE A 67 -6.39 -12.59 -8.29
CA ILE A 67 -7.17 -11.78 -9.22
C ILE A 67 -6.20 -10.86 -9.98
N GLU A 68 -6.20 -10.99 -11.30
CA GLU A 68 -5.47 -10.06 -12.18
C GLU A 68 -6.26 -8.76 -12.31
N ARG A 69 -5.60 -7.62 -12.10
CA ARG A 69 -6.22 -6.29 -12.14
C ARG A 69 -5.39 -5.35 -13.00
N ASP A 70 -6.09 -4.48 -13.72
CA ASP A 70 -5.42 -3.42 -14.47
C ASP A 70 -4.71 -2.45 -13.53
N PRO A 71 -3.51 -1.96 -13.91
CA PRO A 71 -2.81 -0.96 -13.12
C PRO A 71 -3.53 0.39 -13.15
N VAL A 72 -3.46 1.09 -12.04
CA VAL A 72 -3.90 2.49 -11.96
C VAL A 72 -2.78 3.38 -12.46
N CYS A 73 -3.05 4.22 -13.45
CA CYS A 73 -2.07 5.08 -14.06
C CYS A 73 -2.49 6.55 -14.04
N VAL A 74 -1.52 7.45 -13.83
CA VAL A 74 -1.67 8.90 -13.99
C VAL A 74 -0.51 9.46 -14.80
N ASN A 75 -0.73 10.60 -15.43
CA ASN A 75 0.36 11.36 -16.03
C ASN A 75 0.92 12.34 -15.00
N TYR A 76 2.22 12.37 -14.82
CA TYR A 76 2.94 13.33 -14.01
C TYR A 76 4.06 13.95 -14.84
N LYS A 77 3.93 15.21 -15.16
CA LYS A 77 4.83 15.92 -16.10
C LYS A 77 4.92 15.15 -17.44
N VAL A 78 6.10 14.64 -17.78
CA VAL A 78 6.34 13.86 -19.02
C VAL A 78 6.24 12.36 -18.83
N TYR A 79 5.96 11.90 -17.62
CA TYR A 79 5.96 10.48 -17.28
C TYR A 79 4.55 9.95 -17.09
N LYS A 80 4.31 8.72 -17.55
CA LYS A 80 3.16 7.92 -17.15
C LYS A 80 3.57 7.06 -15.95
N ILE A 81 2.93 7.29 -14.81
CA ILE A 81 3.19 6.57 -13.56
C ILE A 81 2.06 5.59 -13.34
N CYS A 82 2.40 4.33 -13.20
CA CYS A 82 1.44 3.26 -12.95
C CYS A 82 1.76 2.53 -11.66
N GLY A 83 0.75 2.09 -10.96
CA GLY A 83 0.88 1.30 -9.74
C GLY A 83 -0.31 0.40 -9.53
N MET A 84 -0.24 -0.49 -8.54
CA MET A 84 -1.33 -1.39 -8.21
C MET A 84 -2.51 -0.60 -7.65
N GLY A 85 -3.72 -0.89 -8.15
CA GLY A 85 -4.96 -0.33 -7.66
C GLY A 85 -5.49 -1.05 -6.42
N PRO A 86 -6.70 -0.69 -5.94
CA PRO A 86 -7.36 -1.39 -4.83
C PRO A 86 -7.44 -2.91 -5.08
N PRO A 87 -7.27 -3.71 -4.02
CA PRO A 87 -7.21 -3.38 -2.59
C PRO A 87 -5.91 -2.75 -2.10
N SER A 88 -4.86 -2.69 -2.93
CA SER A 88 -3.65 -1.94 -2.58
C SER A 88 -3.90 -0.43 -2.64
N SER A 89 -3.48 0.28 -1.60
CA SER A 89 -3.60 1.73 -1.55
C SER A 89 -2.41 2.47 -2.17
N GLY A 90 -1.27 1.80 -2.33
CA GLY A 90 0.01 2.41 -2.69
C GLY A 90 -0.01 3.15 -4.03
N GLY A 91 -0.52 2.51 -5.08
CA GLY A 91 -0.59 3.12 -6.41
C GLY A 91 -1.44 4.38 -6.45
N VAL A 92 -2.60 4.36 -5.79
CA VAL A 92 -3.50 5.53 -5.71
C VAL A 92 -2.88 6.65 -4.86
N ALA A 93 -2.30 6.31 -3.71
CA ALA A 93 -1.68 7.32 -2.83
C ALA A 93 -0.50 8.01 -3.52
N VAL A 94 0.39 7.25 -4.17
CA VAL A 94 1.51 7.82 -4.95
C VAL A 94 1.00 8.69 -6.09
N ALA A 95 -0.01 8.23 -6.83
CA ALA A 95 -0.62 9.01 -7.91
C ALA A 95 -1.17 10.35 -7.40
N GLN A 96 -1.93 10.34 -6.29
CA GLN A 96 -2.43 11.55 -5.67
C GLN A 96 -1.32 12.49 -5.20
N ILE A 97 -0.30 11.96 -4.50
CA ILE A 97 0.84 12.76 -4.03
C ILE A 97 1.50 13.47 -5.21
N LEU A 98 1.83 12.75 -6.27
CA LEU A 98 2.48 13.33 -7.44
C LEU A 98 1.62 14.41 -8.11
N LYS A 99 0.33 14.15 -8.28
CA LYS A 99 -0.58 15.13 -8.90
C LYS A 99 -0.80 16.36 -8.00
N ILE A 100 -0.88 16.20 -6.69
CA ILE A 100 -0.96 17.31 -5.73
C ILE A 100 0.33 18.16 -5.78
N LEU A 101 1.49 17.54 -6.01
CA LEU A 101 2.78 18.20 -6.14
C LEU A 101 3.02 18.87 -7.51
N GLU A 102 2.26 18.51 -8.52
CA GLU A 102 2.51 18.94 -9.92
C GLU A 102 2.56 20.46 -10.12
N PRO A 103 1.75 21.30 -9.39
CA PRO A 103 1.82 22.75 -9.50
C PRO A 103 3.08 23.39 -8.89
N TYR A 104 3.85 22.65 -8.08
CA TYR A 104 5.01 23.20 -7.37
C TYR A 104 6.31 22.93 -8.13
N ASP A 105 7.14 23.96 -8.30
CA ASP A 105 8.47 23.80 -8.88
C ASP A 105 9.48 23.37 -7.80
N LEU A 106 9.40 22.08 -7.43
CA LEU A 106 10.28 21.48 -6.44
C LEU A 106 11.75 21.44 -6.91
N GLN A 107 11.98 21.45 -8.22
CA GLN A 107 13.33 21.45 -8.77
C GLN A 107 14.04 22.76 -8.48
N SER A 108 13.40 23.89 -8.72
CA SER A 108 13.93 25.22 -8.40
C SER A 108 14.09 25.46 -6.91
N LEU A 109 13.21 24.90 -6.07
CA LEU A 109 13.36 24.95 -4.61
C LEU A 109 14.59 24.16 -4.13
N GLY A 110 14.87 23.03 -4.74
CA GLY A 110 15.98 22.15 -4.40
C GLY A 110 15.74 21.25 -3.17
N TYR A 111 16.47 20.14 -3.10
CA TYR A 111 16.30 19.13 -2.05
C TYR A 111 16.79 19.56 -0.67
N SER A 112 17.69 20.56 -0.60
CA SER A 112 18.20 21.10 0.67
C SER A 112 17.27 22.12 1.31
N ASN A 113 16.22 22.56 0.60
CA ASN A 113 15.30 23.57 1.11
C ASN A 113 14.22 22.89 1.99
N PRO A 114 14.06 23.29 3.26
CA PRO A 114 13.03 22.73 4.14
C PRO A 114 11.60 22.84 3.59
N ILE A 115 11.32 23.89 2.78
CA ILE A 115 10.01 24.11 2.17
C ILE A 115 9.68 22.97 1.19
N THR A 116 10.65 22.43 0.47
CA THR A 116 10.46 21.26 -0.41
C THR A 116 9.87 20.09 0.37
N TRP A 117 10.44 19.78 1.52
CA TRP A 117 9.99 18.67 2.35
C TRP A 117 8.68 18.95 3.07
N GLN A 118 8.41 20.22 3.41
CA GLN A 118 7.11 20.63 3.94
C GLN A 118 6.00 20.39 2.90
N ILE A 119 6.19 20.81 1.64
CA ILE A 119 5.22 20.63 0.56
C ILE A 119 4.98 19.14 0.32
N ILE A 120 6.05 18.33 0.22
CA ILE A 120 5.95 16.86 0.05
C ILE A 120 5.20 16.23 1.23
N GLY A 121 5.54 16.61 2.45
CA GLY A 121 4.88 16.11 3.66
C GLY A 121 3.39 16.45 3.70
N ASP A 122 3.01 17.67 3.34
CA ASP A 122 1.60 18.08 3.32
C ASP A 122 0.82 17.40 2.18
N ALA A 123 1.42 17.21 0.99
CA ALA A 123 0.82 16.42 -0.09
C ALA A 123 0.58 14.98 0.34
N THR A 124 1.56 14.38 1.01
CA THR A 124 1.44 13.02 1.56
C THR A 124 0.29 12.93 2.58
N ARG A 125 0.22 13.85 3.53
CA ARG A 125 -0.85 13.88 4.54
C ARG A 125 -2.24 14.05 3.91
N LEU A 126 -2.37 14.85 2.87
CA LEU A 126 -3.62 15.03 2.14
C LEU A 126 -4.04 13.74 1.42
N ALA A 127 -3.11 13.06 0.74
CA ALA A 127 -3.39 11.80 0.08
C ALA A 127 -3.74 10.68 1.07
N PHE A 128 -3.04 10.62 2.21
CA PHE A 128 -3.33 9.63 3.26
C PHE A 128 -4.68 9.87 3.94
N ALA A 129 -5.10 11.11 4.11
CA ALA A 129 -6.43 11.41 4.61
C ALA A 129 -7.55 10.92 3.67
N ASP A 130 -7.32 10.96 2.36
CA ASP A 130 -8.22 10.37 1.39
C ASP A 130 -8.16 8.83 1.41
N ARG A 131 -6.95 8.27 1.50
CA ARG A 131 -6.71 6.83 1.64
C ARG A 131 -7.51 6.25 2.79
N ASP A 132 -7.36 6.81 3.98
CA ASP A 132 -7.96 6.29 5.21
C ASP A 132 -9.50 6.33 5.20
N ARG A 133 -10.07 7.12 4.31
CA ARG A 133 -11.52 7.23 4.18
C ARG A 133 -12.11 6.42 3.02
N TYR A 134 -11.41 6.32 1.90
CA TYR A 134 -12.00 5.87 0.64
C TYR A 134 -11.40 4.59 0.10
N LEU A 135 -10.16 4.22 0.49
CA LEU A 135 -9.52 3.05 -0.07
C LEU A 135 -9.78 1.80 0.78
N ALA A 136 -10.29 0.80 0.13
CA ALA A 136 -10.57 -0.51 0.71
C ALA A 136 -10.54 -1.57 -0.41
N ASP A 137 -10.93 -2.79 -0.09
CA ASP A 137 -11.07 -3.85 -1.08
C ASP A 137 -12.26 -3.59 -2.00
N SER A 138 -11.97 -3.34 -3.28
CA SER A 138 -12.96 -3.03 -4.30
C SER A 138 -13.90 -4.19 -4.65
N ASP A 139 -13.61 -5.40 -4.19
CA ASP A 139 -14.52 -6.54 -4.38
C ASP A 139 -15.67 -6.52 -3.38
N TYR A 140 -15.52 -5.80 -2.27
CA TYR A 140 -16.51 -5.71 -1.19
C TYR A 140 -17.13 -4.32 -1.07
N VAL A 141 -16.39 -3.26 -1.44
CA VAL A 141 -16.89 -1.89 -1.33
C VAL A 141 -16.57 -1.09 -2.58
N SER A 142 -17.45 -0.17 -2.94
CA SER A 142 -17.20 0.74 -4.06
C SER A 142 -16.14 1.78 -3.68
N VAL A 143 -15.03 1.80 -4.39
CA VAL A 143 -13.96 2.79 -4.23
C VAL A 143 -14.14 3.87 -5.30
N PRO A 144 -14.23 5.18 -4.95
CA PRO A 144 -14.43 6.27 -5.90
C PRO A 144 -13.14 6.62 -6.65
N LEU A 145 -12.53 5.64 -7.31
CA LEU A 145 -11.19 5.74 -7.90
C LEU A 145 -11.08 6.87 -8.93
N SER A 146 -12.06 6.99 -9.83
CA SER A 146 -12.08 8.05 -10.84
C SER A 146 -12.19 9.45 -10.23
N GLY A 147 -12.95 9.59 -9.15
CA GLY A 147 -13.07 10.86 -8.41
C GLY A 147 -11.79 11.21 -7.65
N LEU A 148 -11.16 10.22 -7.00
CA LEU A 148 -9.91 10.39 -6.26
C LEU A 148 -8.74 10.79 -7.15
N LEU A 149 -8.76 10.41 -8.43
CA LEU A 149 -7.72 10.70 -9.42
C LEU A 149 -8.14 11.78 -10.43
N ASN A 150 -9.27 12.44 -10.20
CA ASN A 150 -9.72 13.54 -11.05
C ASN A 150 -8.79 14.75 -10.89
N ASP A 151 -8.34 15.33 -12.01
CA ASP A 151 -7.39 16.44 -11.99
C ASP A 151 -7.93 17.68 -11.24
N ASN A 152 -9.21 18.04 -11.42
CA ASN A 152 -9.80 19.20 -10.70
C ASN A 152 -9.81 18.93 -9.19
N TYR A 153 -10.17 17.73 -8.77
CA TYR A 153 -10.14 17.34 -7.37
C TYR A 153 -8.72 17.44 -6.78
N LEU A 154 -7.72 16.96 -7.51
CA LEU A 154 -6.33 16.97 -7.05
C LEU A 154 -5.74 18.39 -7.02
N ILE A 155 -6.17 19.28 -7.92
CA ILE A 155 -5.87 20.72 -7.86
C ILE A 155 -6.50 21.36 -6.60
N GLU A 156 -7.75 21.03 -6.28
CA GLU A 156 -8.38 21.51 -5.04
C GLU A 156 -7.63 21.03 -3.79
N ARG A 157 -7.14 19.79 -3.80
CA ARG A 157 -6.30 19.24 -2.72
C ARG A 157 -4.97 20.01 -2.64
N SER A 158 -4.31 20.25 -3.76
CA SER A 158 -3.06 21.00 -3.85
C SER A 158 -3.20 22.42 -3.27
N ASN A 159 -4.29 23.11 -3.56
CA ASN A 159 -4.57 24.46 -3.07
C ASN A 159 -4.73 24.57 -1.54
N LYS A 160 -4.81 23.43 -0.83
CA LYS A 160 -4.81 23.43 0.64
C LYS A 160 -3.42 23.56 1.24
N ILE A 161 -2.37 23.32 0.47
CA ILE A 161 -0.98 23.42 0.93
C ILE A 161 -0.60 24.91 1.04
N LYS A 162 -0.18 25.30 2.23
CA LYS A 162 0.33 26.65 2.50
C LYS A 162 1.85 26.60 2.49
N VAL A 163 2.46 27.10 1.41
CA VAL A 163 3.91 27.11 1.27
C VAL A 163 4.59 27.85 2.43
N GLY A 164 5.57 27.21 3.04
CA GLY A 164 6.32 27.74 4.17
C GLY A 164 5.66 27.56 5.55
N THR A 165 4.47 26.96 5.60
CA THR A 165 3.77 26.69 6.86
C THR A 165 3.06 25.33 6.78
N LYS A 166 3.19 24.51 7.81
CA LYS A 166 2.49 23.23 7.90
C LYS A 166 0.99 23.41 7.73
N THR A 167 0.40 22.67 6.82
CA THR A 167 -1.06 22.64 6.65
C THR A 167 -1.73 22.01 7.87
N GLU A 168 -2.61 22.76 8.52
CA GLU A 168 -3.37 22.26 9.66
C GLU A 168 -4.70 21.63 9.23
N ASN A 169 -5.32 20.85 10.14
CA ASN A 169 -6.64 20.25 9.94
C ASN A 169 -6.78 19.49 8.61
N VAL A 170 -5.79 18.66 8.31
CA VAL A 170 -5.82 17.79 7.12
C VAL A 170 -6.90 16.74 7.30
N THR A 171 -7.90 16.77 6.43
CA THR A 171 -9.02 15.81 6.38
C THR A 171 -9.18 15.31 4.96
N SER A 172 -9.92 14.21 4.78
CA SER A 172 -10.30 13.72 3.46
C SER A 172 -11.07 14.79 2.69
N GLY A 173 -10.87 14.83 1.39
CA GLY A 173 -11.66 15.68 0.49
C GLY A 173 -13.02 15.07 0.17
N LYS A 174 -13.66 15.63 -0.86
CA LYS A 174 -14.93 15.11 -1.41
C LYS A 174 -14.73 14.85 -2.90
N PRO A 175 -14.18 13.69 -3.28
CA PRO A 175 -14.05 13.35 -4.69
C PRO A 175 -15.44 13.27 -5.32
N SER A 176 -15.55 13.66 -6.59
CA SER A 176 -16.79 13.47 -7.33
C SER A 176 -17.10 11.98 -7.42
N ASN A 177 -18.30 11.61 -7.06
CA ASN A 177 -18.74 10.23 -7.09
C ASN A 177 -20.24 10.20 -7.38
N ASP A 178 -20.65 9.33 -8.28
CA ASP A 178 -22.07 9.13 -8.61
C ASP A 178 -22.84 8.39 -7.51
N PHE A 179 -22.14 7.93 -6.47
CA PHE A 179 -22.71 7.15 -5.38
C PHE A 179 -22.47 7.80 -4.02
N VAL A 180 -23.52 7.98 -3.26
CA VAL A 180 -23.46 8.46 -1.88
C VAL A 180 -23.28 7.25 -0.96
N TYR A 181 -22.04 6.89 -0.68
CA TYR A 181 -21.72 5.86 0.32
C TYR A 181 -21.31 6.49 1.65
N ASN A 182 -21.71 5.84 2.73
CA ASN A 182 -21.31 6.24 4.07
C ASN A 182 -19.96 5.56 4.39
N TYR A 183 -18.86 6.14 3.87
CA TYR A 183 -17.52 5.62 4.11
C TYR A 183 -17.13 5.80 5.58
N GLY A 184 -16.64 4.74 6.19
CA GLY A 184 -15.99 4.80 7.50
C GLY A 184 -14.66 5.55 7.45
N ILE A 185 -14.07 5.78 8.61
CA ILE A 185 -12.68 6.24 8.73
C ILE A 185 -11.88 5.08 9.29
N ASP A 186 -10.79 4.74 8.64
CA ASP A 186 -9.83 3.79 9.20
C ASP A 186 -9.07 4.47 10.34
N ASN A 187 -9.30 3.99 11.56
CA ASN A 187 -8.60 4.42 12.77
C ASN A 187 -7.61 3.35 13.26
N SER A 188 -7.33 2.33 12.45
CA SER A 188 -6.40 1.29 12.81
C SER A 188 -4.97 1.84 12.96
N LEU A 189 -4.23 1.28 13.92
CA LEU A 189 -2.82 1.61 14.11
C LEU A 189 -2.01 0.92 13.01
N GLU A 190 -1.37 1.70 12.15
CA GLU A 190 -0.42 1.15 11.19
C GLU A 190 0.84 0.67 11.92
N LEU A 191 0.98 -0.64 12.03
CA LEU A 191 2.18 -1.26 12.57
C LEU A 191 3.22 -1.40 11.47
N GLN A 192 4.48 -1.11 11.82
CA GLN A 192 5.63 -1.34 10.93
C GLN A 192 5.90 -2.85 10.82
N SER A 193 5.26 -3.53 9.89
CA SER A 193 5.48 -4.96 9.68
C SER A 193 5.15 -5.37 8.24
N THR A 194 6.02 -4.97 7.32
CA THR A 194 5.89 -5.40 5.92
C THR A 194 7.23 -5.73 5.31
N THR A 195 7.22 -6.60 4.32
CA THR A 195 8.37 -6.94 3.49
C THR A 195 7.93 -6.91 2.03
N HIS A 196 8.73 -6.29 1.18
CA HIS A 196 8.48 -6.25 -0.25
C HIS A 196 9.70 -6.77 -1.02
N ILE A 197 9.46 -7.62 -2.02
CA ILE A 197 10.47 -8.10 -2.94
C ILE A 197 9.96 -7.86 -4.35
N SER A 198 10.73 -7.14 -5.16
CA SER A 198 10.49 -7.02 -6.60
C SER A 198 11.51 -7.88 -7.35
N ILE A 199 11.03 -8.74 -8.24
CA ILE A 199 11.86 -9.60 -9.05
C ILE A 199 11.54 -9.32 -10.52
N TYR A 200 12.58 -9.09 -11.30
CA TYR A 200 12.50 -8.98 -12.75
C TYR A 200 13.45 -10.00 -13.36
N ASP A 201 12.92 -10.97 -14.08
CA ASP A 201 13.73 -12.04 -14.66
C ASP A 201 14.11 -11.76 -16.12
N GLN A 202 14.94 -12.64 -16.68
CA GLN A 202 15.41 -12.52 -18.08
C GLN A 202 14.29 -12.67 -19.12
N TYR A 203 13.11 -13.10 -18.73
CA TYR A 203 11.94 -13.27 -19.60
C TYR A 203 10.99 -12.09 -19.54
N GLY A 204 11.26 -11.10 -18.65
CA GLY A 204 10.42 -9.93 -18.45
C GLY A 204 9.28 -10.11 -17.46
N ASN A 205 9.32 -11.19 -16.67
CA ASN A 205 8.35 -11.40 -15.60
C ASN A 205 8.71 -10.58 -14.37
#